data_232edf80d004841d8a88024d3d035e91
#
_entry.id   232edf80d004841d8a88024d3d035e91
#
_cell.length_a   1.000
_cell.length_b   1.000
_cell.length_c   1.000
_cell.angle_alpha   90.00
_cell.angle_beta   90.00
_cell.angle_gamma   90.00
#
_symmetry.space_group_name_H-M   'P 1'
#
loop_
_entity.id
_entity.type
_entity.pdbx_description
1 polymer ?
#
loop_
_entity_poly.entity_id
_entity_poly.type
_entity_poly.pdbx_seq_one_letter_code
_entity_poly.pdbx_strand_id
1 'polypeptide(L)'
;VPRPIYKKPLNFFKSLEAQKRVFQHILRRCAEAGDKVITVHSVRSVKAVLDHLEAFLPPDRGKVVLHWFTGTRSEAKRALDLGCYFSINAAMLSNERHGSMVRIIPLDRLLTETDGPFTRTGNRHTKPSDVAVVVEELSQLHQVSAAQIAATVRYNLRSLVNG
;
A
#
# COMPACT_ATOMS: atom_id res chain seq x y z
N VAL A 1 0.29 -19.16 -26.05
CA VAL A 1 -0.13 -18.62 -24.74
C VAL A 1 -1.36 -17.78 -24.98
N PRO A 2 -2.55 -18.11 -24.43
CA PRO A 2 -3.75 -17.30 -24.64
C PRO A 2 -3.56 -15.93 -24.00
N ARG A 3 -3.85 -14.87 -24.76
CA ARG A 3 -3.88 -13.49 -24.26
C ARG A 3 -5.02 -13.38 -23.24
N PRO A 4 -4.82 -12.67 -22.10
CA PRO A 4 -5.91 -12.41 -21.18
C PRO A 4 -7.02 -11.64 -21.90
N ILE A 5 -8.25 -12.14 -21.79
CA ILE A 5 -9.44 -11.54 -22.38
C ILE A 5 -9.78 -10.28 -21.53
N TYR A 6 -9.13 -9.17 -21.78
CA TYR A 6 -9.63 -7.89 -21.33
C TYR A 6 -10.85 -7.53 -22.19
N LYS A 7 -12.01 -7.96 -21.73
CA LYS A 7 -13.28 -7.50 -22.28
C LYS A 7 -13.39 -5.99 -22.08
N LYS A 8 -13.91 -5.32 -23.13
CA LYS A 8 -14.20 -3.89 -23.33
C LYS A 8 -14.27 -3.01 -22.07
N PRO A 9 -13.82 -1.76 -22.11
CA PRO A 9 -13.89 -0.86 -20.96
C PRO A 9 -15.36 -0.76 -20.52
N LEU A 10 -15.68 -1.38 -19.39
CA LEU A 10 -16.86 -1.02 -18.62
C LEU A 10 -16.81 0.51 -18.46
N ASN A 11 -17.95 1.16 -18.71
CA ASN A 11 -18.12 2.59 -18.62
C ASN A 11 -17.44 3.08 -17.32
N PHE A 12 -16.22 3.58 -17.41
CA PHE A 12 -15.27 3.82 -16.30
C PHE A 12 -15.92 4.61 -15.15
N PHE A 13 -16.76 5.59 -15.48
CA PHE A 13 -17.44 6.41 -14.48
C PHE A 13 -18.49 5.64 -13.66
N LYS A 14 -19.27 4.75 -14.29
CA LYS A 14 -20.22 3.90 -13.57
C LYS A 14 -19.52 2.89 -12.67
N SER A 15 -18.36 2.37 -13.11
CA SER A 15 -17.53 1.48 -12.32
C SER A 15 -16.95 2.18 -11.09
N LEU A 16 -16.44 3.40 -11.20
CA LEU A 16 -15.85 4.16 -10.09
C LEU A 16 -16.87 4.44 -8.98
N GLU A 17 -18.08 4.91 -9.34
CA GLU A 17 -19.12 5.16 -8.36
C GLU A 17 -19.62 3.87 -7.67
N ALA A 18 -19.68 2.77 -8.40
CA ALA A 18 -19.96 1.47 -7.81
C ALA A 18 -18.85 1.04 -6.83
N GLN A 19 -17.59 1.21 -7.20
CA GLN A 19 -16.45 0.92 -6.32
C GLN A 19 -16.47 1.78 -5.06
N LYS A 20 -16.74 3.07 -5.16
CA LYS A 20 -16.89 3.97 -4.00
C LYS A 20 -17.96 3.48 -3.03
N ARG A 21 -19.16 3.10 -3.53
CA ARG A 21 -20.24 2.58 -2.67
C ARG A 21 -19.84 1.28 -1.96
N VAL A 22 -19.19 0.35 -2.67
CA VAL A 22 -18.70 -0.89 -2.07
C VAL A 22 -17.64 -0.60 -1.04
N PHE A 23 -16.67 0.26 -1.35
CA PHE A 23 -15.61 0.65 -0.44
C PHE A 23 -16.16 1.32 0.82
N GLN A 24 -17.08 2.28 0.68
CA GLN A 24 -17.77 2.88 1.82
C GLN A 24 -18.47 1.84 2.70
N HIS A 25 -19.14 0.85 2.10
CA HIS A 25 -19.80 -0.21 2.87
C HIS A 25 -18.77 -1.04 3.65
N ILE A 26 -17.66 -1.43 3.02
CA ILE A 26 -16.57 -2.18 3.67
C ILE A 26 -16.01 -1.38 4.85
N LEU A 27 -15.70 -0.09 4.65
CA LEU A 27 -15.14 0.76 5.70
C LEU A 27 -16.06 0.87 6.91
N ARG A 28 -17.37 1.06 6.70
CA ARG A 28 -18.35 1.09 7.80
C ARG A 28 -18.38 -0.22 8.57
N ARG A 29 -18.38 -1.36 7.86
CA ARG A 29 -18.34 -2.68 8.51
C ARG A 29 -17.05 -2.90 9.30
N CYS A 30 -15.92 -2.42 8.80
CA CYS A 30 -14.64 -2.46 9.51
C CYS A 30 -14.66 -1.55 10.75
N ALA A 31 -15.20 -0.35 10.65
CA ALA A 31 -15.35 0.57 11.77
C ALA A 31 -16.28 0.00 12.86
N GLU A 32 -17.37 -0.67 12.49
CA GLU A 32 -18.25 -1.40 13.43
C GLU A 32 -17.50 -2.52 14.16
N ALA A 33 -16.72 -3.31 13.43
CA ALA A 33 -15.92 -4.41 14.00
C ALA A 33 -14.77 -3.91 14.90
N GLY A 34 -14.08 -2.82 14.51
CA GLY A 34 -13.09 -2.14 15.33
C GLY A 34 -11.68 -2.71 15.33
N ASP A 35 -11.47 -3.89 14.73
CA ASP A 35 -10.20 -4.64 14.80
C ASP A 35 -9.66 -5.08 13.43
N LYS A 36 -10.18 -4.54 12.35
CA LYS A 36 -9.84 -5.01 11.00
C LYS A 36 -8.61 -4.32 10.45
N VAL A 37 -7.75 -5.11 9.79
CA VAL A 37 -6.68 -4.63 8.94
C VAL A 37 -7.16 -4.69 7.49
N ILE A 38 -7.04 -3.56 6.80
CA ILE A 38 -7.49 -3.42 5.40
C ILE A 38 -6.30 -3.07 4.53
N THR A 39 -6.07 -3.84 3.48
CA THR A 39 -5.12 -3.49 2.42
C THR A 39 -5.88 -2.85 1.26
N VAL A 40 -5.41 -1.68 0.81
CA VAL A 40 -6.12 -0.87 -0.19
C VAL A 40 -5.22 -0.56 -1.38
N HIS A 41 -5.68 -0.92 -2.57
CA HIS A 41 -5.06 -0.54 -3.83
C HIS A 41 -5.68 0.76 -4.34
N SER A 42 -4.85 1.78 -4.65
CA SER A 42 -5.32 3.15 -4.89
C SER A 42 -4.89 3.74 -6.24
N VAL A 43 -4.65 2.88 -7.25
CA VAL A 43 -4.21 3.34 -8.58
C VAL A 43 -5.16 4.39 -9.15
N ARG A 44 -4.62 5.58 -9.44
CA ARG A 44 -5.34 6.74 -9.99
C ARG A 44 -6.56 7.17 -9.17
N SER A 45 -6.65 6.74 -7.91
CA SER A 45 -7.80 7.01 -7.04
C SER A 45 -7.41 7.40 -5.60
N VAL A 46 -6.14 7.75 -5.36
CA VAL A 46 -5.61 8.06 -4.02
C VAL A 46 -6.49 9.06 -3.29
N LYS A 47 -6.81 10.19 -3.91
CA LYS A 47 -7.68 11.20 -3.29
C LYS A 47 -9.02 10.61 -2.85
N ALA A 48 -9.69 9.85 -3.72
CA ALA A 48 -10.99 9.25 -3.41
C ALA A 48 -10.89 8.21 -2.29
N VAL A 49 -9.79 7.44 -2.24
CA VAL A 49 -9.51 6.49 -1.16
C VAL A 49 -9.36 7.23 0.17
N LEU A 50 -8.51 8.27 0.21
CA LEU A 50 -8.28 9.05 1.44
C LEU A 50 -9.55 9.76 1.91
N ASP A 51 -10.34 10.35 1.00
CA ASP A 51 -11.64 10.97 1.33
C ASP A 51 -12.60 9.96 1.99
N HIS A 52 -12.61 8.70 1.53
CA HIS A 52 -13.46 7.66 2.11
C HIS A 52 -12.92 7.15 3.44
N LEU A 53 -11.62 6.97 3.58
CA LEU A 53 -11.00 6.58 4.86
C LEU A 53 -11.36 7.60 5.94
N GLU A 54 -11.13 8.87 5.67
CA GLU A 54 -11.42 9.98 6.58
C GLU A 54 -12.90 10.07 6.97
N ALA A 55 -13.80 9.81 6.01
CA ALA A 55 -15.24 9.91 6.23
C ALA A 55 -15.87 8.70 6.93
N PHE A 56 -15.29 7.49 6.77
CA PHE A 56 -15.98 6.25 7.14
C PHE A 56 -15.19 5.28 8.02
N LEU A 57 -13.90 5.55 8.28
CA LEU A 57 -13.06 4.70 9.14
C LEU A 57 -12.26 5.56 10.12
N PRO A 58 -12.76 5.80 11.34
CA PRO A 58 -11.98 6.46 12.38
C PRO A 58 -10.65 5.72 12.64
N PRO A 59 -9.55 6.44 12.92
CA PRO A 59 -8.22 5.84 13.07
C PRO A 59 -8.09 4.76 14.15
N ASP A 60 -8.94 4.81 15.17
CA ASP A 60 -9.02 3.84 16.28
C ASP A 60 -9.93 2.64 15.96
N ARG A 61 -10.60 2.63 14.81
CA ARG A 61 -11.60 1.60 14.44
C ARG A 61 -11.16 0.66 13.34
N GLY A 62 -9.91 0.73 12.93
CA GLY A 62 -9.32 -0.15 11.94
C GLY A 62 -7.97 0.36 11.46
N LYS A 63 -7.18 -0.51 10.87
CA LYS A 63 -5.84 -0.20 10.39
C LYS A 63 -5.78 -0.38 8.90
N VAL A 64 -5.11 0.54 8.22
CA VAL A 64 -5.05 0.59 6.76
C VAL A 64 -3.62 0.46 6.27
N VAL A 65 -3.42 -0.41 5.29
CA VAL A 65 -2.17 -0.52 4.52
C VAL A 65 -2.46 -0.04 3.10
N LEU A 66 -1.79 1.02 2.67
CA LEU A 66 -1.85 1.49 1.29
C LEU A 66 -0.86 0.66 0.46
N HIS A 67 -1.41 -0.25 -0.33
CA HIS A 67 -0.66 -1.14 -1.20
C HIS A 67 -0.20 -0.40 -2.45
N TRP A 68 1.09 -0.50 -2.77
CA TRP A 68 1.71 0.14 -3.94
C TRP A 68 1.27 1.60 -4.11
N PHE A 69 1.50 2.39 -3.08
CA PHE A 69 1.07 3.79 -3.08
C PHE A 69 1.87 4.63 -4.07
N THR A 70 1.17 5.28 -5.00
CA THR A 70 1.76 6.13 -6.05
C THR A 70 1.25 7.57 -6.02
N GLY A 71 0.74 8.00 -4.88
CA GLY A 71 0.23 9.36 -4.66
C GLY A 71 1.33 10.43 -4.58
N THR A 72 0.89 11.66 -4.38
CA THR A 72 1.75 12.83 -4.17
C THR A 72 2.26 12.89 -2.73
N ARG A 73 3.24 13.77 -2.47
CA ARG A 73 3.74 14.04 -1.11
C ARG A 73 2.62 14.51 -0.16
N SER A 74 1.72 15.37 -0.64
CA SER A 74 0.60 15.85 0.17
C SER A 74 -0.39 14.73 0.51
N GLU A 75 -0.65 13.83 -0.44
CA GLU A 75 -1.47 12.65 -0.20
C GLU A 75 -0.80 11.65 0.75
N ALA A 76 0.52 11.46 0.64
CA ALA A 76 1.28 10.63 1.58
C ALA A 76 1.21 11.20 3.00
N LYS A 77 1.39 12.53 3.17
CA LYS A 77 1.24 13.19 4.47
C LYS A 77 -0.17 12.99 5.04
N ARG A 78 -1.22 13.22 4.23
CA ARG A 78 -2.60 12.99 4.65
C ARG A 78 -2.85 11.54 5.07
N ALA A 79 -2.31 10.56 4.34
CA ALA A 79 -2.38 9.16 4.69
C ALA A 79 -1.68 8.84 6.03
N LEU A 80 -0.52 9.47 6.29
CA LEU A 80 0.18 9.37 7.57
C LEU A 80 -0.64 9.96 8.72
N ASP A 81 -1.27 11.11 8.51
CA ASP A 81 -2.16 11.76 9.50
C ASP A 81 -3.38 10.88 9.83
N LEU A 82 -3.83 10.05 8.87
CA LEU A 82 -4.86 9.02 9.05
C LEU A 82 -4.33 7.70 9.66
N GLY A 83 -3.05 7.63 10.00
CA GLY A 83 -2.43 6.45 10.62
C GLY A 83 -2.16 5.29 9.66
N CYS A 84 -2.19 5.52 8.34
CA CYS A 84 -1.95 4.48 7.35
C CYS A 84 -0.51 3.95 7.38
N TYR A 85 -0.37 2.67 7.08
CA TYR A 85 0.90 2.03 6.70
C TYR A 85 1.03 1.99 5.18
N PHE A 86 2.25 1.81 4.69
CA PHE A 86 2.57 1.77 3.27
C PHE A 86 3.33 0.49 2.96
N SER A 87 2.85 -0.33 2.05
CA SER A 87 3.61 -1.48 1.59
C SER A 87 4.36 -1.15 0.31
N ILE A 88 5.65 -1.43 0.34
CA ILE A 88 6.63 -1.02 -0.66
C ILE A 88 7.14 -2.23 -1.41
N ASN A 89 7.22 -2.13 -2.74
CA ASN A 89 7.83 -3.12 -3.61
C ASN A 89 9.02 -2.53 -4.40
N ALA A 90 9.84 -3.39 -4.97
CA ALA A 90 11.03 -3.00 -5.72
C ALA A 90 10.71 -2.11 -6.94
N ALA A 91 9.55 -2.31 -7.60
CA ALA A 91 9.15 -1.48 -8.73
C ALA A 91 8.90 0.00 -8.34
N MET A 92 8.48 0.24 -7.10
CA MET A 92 8.38 1.62 -6.57
C MET A 92 9.77 2.23 -6.37
N LEU A 93 10.72 1.47 -5.85
CA LEU A 93 12.07 1.95 -5.52
C LEU A 93 12.92 2.18 -6.77
N SER A 94 12.71 1.39 -7.82
CA SER A 94 13.38 1.58 -9.12
C SER A 94 12.91 2.83 -9.89
N ASN A 95 11.81 3.46 -9.48
CA ASN A 95 11.29 4.69 -10.07
C ASN A 95 11.67 5.88 -9.19
N GLU A 96 12.45 6.82 -9.72
CA GLU A 96 13.00 7.97 -8.98
C GLU A 96 11.91 8.79 -8.26
N ARG A 97 10.78 9.05 -8.93
CA ARG A 97 9.67 9.79 -8.35
C ARG A 97 9.06 9.05 -7.16
N HIS A 98 8.84 7.74 -7.30
CA HIS A 98 8.26 6.92 -6.22
C HIS A 98 9.29 6.70 -5.10
N GLY A 99 10.55 6.47 -5.41
CA GLY A 99 11.62 6.39 -4.42
C GLY A 99 11.75 7.65 -3.58
N SER A 100 11.68 8.83 -4.20
CA SER A 100 11.68 10.11 -3.45
C SER A 100 10.46 10.26 -2.55
N MET A 101 9.31 9.69 -2.92
CA MET A 101 8.12 9.66 -2.08
C MET A 101 8.29 8.66 -0.93
N VAL A 102 8.84 7.46 -1.18
CA VAL A 102 9.10 6.46 -0.13
C VAL A 102 10.06 7.00 0.92
N ARG A 103 11.07 7.79 0.53
CA ARG A 103 12.05 8.40 1.44
C ARG A 103 11.42 9.27 2.53
N ILE A 104 10.26 9.87 2.29
CA ILE A 104 9.59 10.75 3.28
C ILE A 104 8.65 9.99 4.20
N ILE A 105 8.39 8.71 3.94
CA ILE A 105 7.54 7.88 4.81
C ILE A 105 8.40 7.44 6.01
N PRO A 106 7.93 7.67 7.24
CA PRO A 106 8.62 7.22 8.45
C PRO A 106 8.80 5.70 8.45
N LEU A 107 9.95 5.22 8.94
CA LEU A 107 10.27 3.80 8.97
C LEU A 107 9.24 2.96 9.75
N ASP A 108 8.63 3.53 10.80
CA ASP A 108 7.58 2.87 11.61
C ASP A 108 6.23 2.74 10.89
N ARG A 109 6.12 3.26 9.66
CA ARG A 109 4.94 3.15 8.80
C ARG A 109 5.18 2.32 7.54
N LEU A 110 6.39 1.78 7.37
CA LEU A 110 6.75 0.97 6.22
C LEU A 110 6.48 -0.52 6.45
N LEU A 111 5.91 -1.14 5.43
CA LEU A 111 5.84 -2.58 5.23
C LEU A 111 6.47 -2.92 3.87
N THR A 112 6.69 -4.20 3.61
CA THR A 112 7.25 -4.67 2.34
C THR A 112 6.29 -5.62 1.64
N GLU A 113 6.31 -5.58 0.32
CA GLU A 113 5.55 -6.47 -0.54
C GLU A 113 6.35 -6.83 -1.78
N THR A 114 5.92 -7.82 -2.53
CA THR A 114 6.50 -8.14 -3.84
C THR A 114 5.56 -7.84 -4.99
N ASP A 115 4.26 -7.86 -4.72
CA ASP A 115 3.18 -7.80 -5.72
C ASP A 115 3.33 -8.82 -6.85
N GLY A 116 3.99 -9.95 -6.56
CA GLY A 116 4.07 -11.07 -7.49
C GLY A 116 2.73 -11.77 -7.69
N PRO A 117 2.38 -12.20 -8.90
CA PRO A 117 3.22 -12.26 -10.10
C PRO A 117 3.17 -11.02 -11.01
N PHE A 118 2.58 -9.90 -10.57
CA PHE A 118 2.39 -8.69 -11.39
C PHE A 118 3.68 -7.88 -11.56
N THR A 119 4.67 -8.08 -10.70
CA THR A 119 6.02 -7.55 -10.81
C THR A 119 7.01 -8.59 -11.33
N ARG A 120 8.21 -8.16 -11.68
CA ARG A 120 9.29 -9.03 -12.18
C ARG A 120 10.58 -8.77 -11.45
N THR A 121 11.32 -9.87 -11.21
CA THR A 121 12.70 -9.83 -10.75
C THR A 121 13.56 -10.44 -11.87
N GLY A 122 14.30 -9.60 -12.60
CA GLY A 122 14.96 -9.99 -13.84
C GLY A 122 13.96 -10.53 -14.87
N ASN A 123 14.19 -11.73 -15.37
CA ASN A 123 13.37 -12.34 -16.41
C ASN A 123 12.21 -13.21 -15.91
N ARG A 124 12.00 -13.30 -14.60
CA ARG A 124 10.91 -14.11 -14.01
C ARG A 124 9.90 -13.27 -13.23
N HIS A 125 8.73 -13.82 -13.00
CA HIS A 125 7.75 -13.25 -12.08
C HIS A 125 8.29 -13.25 -10.65
N THR A 126 8.01 -12.17 -9.92
CA THR A 126 8.41 -12.00 -8.52
C THR A 126 7.70 -13.01 -7.62
N LYS A 127 8.43 -13.53 -6.64
CA LYS A 127 7.94 -14.49 -5.62
C LYS A 127 7.97 -13.83 -4.24
N PRO A 128 7.25 -14.35 -3.24
CA PRO A 128 7.29 -13.81 -1.87
C PRO A 128 8.70 -13.73 -1.27
N SER A 129 9.59 -14.66 -1.60
CA SER A 129 11.00 -14.64 -1.15
C SER A 129 11.81 -13.44 -1.66
N ASP A 130 11.36 -12.79 -2.74
CA ASP A 130 12.04 -11.63 -3.33
C ASP A 130 11.87 -10.35 -2.50
N VAL A 131 11.10 -10.39 -1.43
CA VAL A 131 10.98 -9.30 -0.45
C VAL A 131 12.35 -8.89 0.12
N ALA A 132 13.34 -9.79 0.12
CA ALA A 132 14.71 -9.49 0.53
C ALA A 132 15.34 -8.36 -0.33
N VAL A 133 15.01 -8.29 -1.62
CA VAL A 133 15.47 -7.21 -2.52
C VAL A 133 14.90 -5.86 -2.04
N VAL A 134 13.63 -5.83 -1.68
CA VAL A 134 12.97 -4.61 -1.18
C VAL A 134 13.63 -4.13 0.11
N VAL A 135 13.95 -5.05 1.02
CA VAL A 135 14.66 -4.73 2.28
C VAL A 135 16.02 -4.11 2.00
N GLU A 136 16.79 -4.66 1.06
CA GLU A 136 18.11 -4.15 0.68
C GLU A 136 18.00 -2.74 0.05
N GLU A 137 17.07 -2.54 -0.88
CA GLU A 137 16.84 -1.23 -1.53
C GLU A 137 16.37 -0.17 -0.51
N LEU A 138 15.51 -0.54 0.45
CA LEU A 138 15.09 0.35 1.53
C LEU A 138 16.27 0.70 2.46
N SER A 139 17.18 -0.25 2.72
CA SER A 139 18.37 0.00 3.54
C SER A 139 19.27 1.07 2.90
N GLN A 140 19.48 0.99 1.61
CA GLN A 140 20.23 1.98 0.83
C GLN A 140 19.51 3.34 0.81
N LEU A 141 18.20 3.35 0.58
CA LEU A 141 17.39 4.55 0.51
C LEU A 141 17.41 5.34 1.84
N HIS A 142 17.29 4.66 2.96
CA HIS A 142 17.21 5.25 4.30
C HIS A 142 18.58 5.31 5.02
N GLN A 143 19.65 4.80 4.41
CA GLN A 143 21.02 4.78 4.98
C GLN A 143 21.09 4.07 6.34
N VAL A 144 20.39 2.96 6.47
CA VAL A 144 20.39 2.07 7.64
C VAL A 144 20.68 0.65 7.20
N SER A 145 21.05 -0.24 8.11
CA SER A 145 21.34 -1.64 7.73
C SER A 145 20.09 -2.40 7.29
N ALA A 146 20.25 -3.37 6.38
CA ALA A 146 19.17 -4.29 5.98
C ALA A 146 18.55 -5.01 7.19
N ALA A 147 19.37 -5.36 8.19
CA ALA A 147 18.91 -5.96 9.43
C ALA A 147 17.99 -5.02 10.23
N GLN A 148 18.28 -3.72 10.27
CA GLN A 148 17.39 -2.71 10.88
C GLN A 148 16.08 -2.59 10.13
N ILE A 149 16.10 -2.50 8.79
CA ILE A 149 14.87 -2.48 7.98
C ILE A 149 14.03 -3.73 8.25
N ALA A 150 14.63 -4.92 8.19
CA ALA A 150 13.92 -6.17 8.44
C ALA A 150 13.31 -6.24 9.85
N ALA A 151 14.03 -5.75 10.86
CA ALA A 151 13.53 -5.69 12.24
C ALA A 151 12.35 -4.70 12.36
N THR A 152 12.48 -3.51 11.76
CA THR A 152 11.44 -2.49 11.77
C THR A 152 10.19 -2.95 11.06
N VAL A 153 10.30 -3.49 9.84
CA VAL A 153 9.14 -4.01 9.09
C VAL A 153 8.43 -5.13 9.86
N ARG A 154 9.18 -6.04 10.49
CA ARG A 154 8.61 -7.08 11.33
C ARG A 154 7.90 -6.53 12.57
N TYR A 155 8.46 -5.50 13.21
CA TYR A 155 7.84 -4.80 14.31
C TYR A 155 6.53 -4.13 13.86
N ASN A 156 6.57 -3.39 12.74
CA ASN A 156 5.41 -2.73 12.17
C ASN A 156 4.28 -3.71 11.83
N LEU A 157 4.62 -4.87 11.24
CA LEU A 157 3.64 -5.91 10.95
C LEU A 157 2.99 -6.44 12.23
N ARG A 158 3.78 -6.68 13.28
CA ARG A 158 3.25 -7.12 14.58
C ARG A 158 2.33 -6.08 15.20
N SER A 159 2.72 -4.81 15.19
CA SER A 159 1.89 -3.70 15.68
C SER A 159 0.62 -3.52 14.86
N LEU A 160 0.69 -3.79 13.56
CA LEU A 160 -0.48 -3.76 12.68
C LEU A 160 -1.49 -4.85 13.04
N VAL A 161 -1.03 -6.06 13.37
CA VAL A 161 -1.89 -7.25 13.56
C VAL A 161 -2.34 -7.39 15.02
N ASN A 162 -1.52 -7.02 16.00
CA ASN A 162 -1.76 -7.31 17.42
C ASN A 162 -2.12 -6.06 18.26
N GLY A 163 -2.00 -4.87 17.69
CA GLY A 163 -2.31 -3.59 18.34
C GLY A 163 -3.73 -3.11 17.94
#